data_43b907ec8fc08d046461cdff4db5aec6
#
_entry.id   43b907ec8fc08d046461cdff4db5aec6
#
_cell.length_a   1.000
_cell.length_b   1.000
_cell.length_c   1.000
_cell.angle_alpha   90.00
_cell.angle_beta   90.00
_cell.angle_gamma   90.00
#
_symmetry.space_group_name_H-M   'P 1'
#
loop_
_entity.id
_entity.type
_entity.pdbx_description
1 polymer ?
#
loop_
_entity_poly.entity_id
_entity_poly.type
_entity_poly.pdbx_seq_one_letter_code
_entity_poly.pdbx_strand_id
1 'polypeptide(L)'
;MSDINVMALASLDEISADDWDACACPEGMAGAGRPNDPFTTHRFLHALERSGSVGPGTGWHPHHLVARAGREIIAVAPLYAKGHSQGEYIFDFNWADAWQRAGGRYYPKLQCAVPFTPATGRRLLTKPGYENQGQTALLAAMIEISQQNNLSSSHITFCTEDEAQAGTQAGFLHRITQQFHWQNQNYADFDDFLGALSSRKRKTVRKERDTAANFGGDIVALTGDAITPAHWDAFWQFYQDTGARKWGTPYLTRGFFD
;
A
#
# COMPACT_ATOMS: atom_id res chain seq x y z
N MET A 1 3.97 32.56 8.76
CA MET A 1 3.86 31.12 8.40
C MET A 1 5.19 30.75 7.79
N SER A 2 5.87 29.72 8.28
CA SER A 2 7.11 29.24 7.63
C SER A 2 6.77 28.73 6.24
N ASP A 3 7.57 29.08 5.24
CA ASP A 3 7.45 28.55 3.89
C ASP A 3 7.62 27.04 3.94
N ILE A 4 6.63 26.30 3.39
CA ILE A 4 6.70 24.85 3.25
C ILE A 4 7.30 24.56 1.89
N ASN A 5 8.40 23.81 1.89
CA ASN A 5 9.07 23.33 0.70
C ASN A 5 8.80 21.83 0.55
N VAL A 6 8.47 21.37 -0.67
CA VAL A 6 8.29 19.95 -0.97
C VAL A 6 9.34 19.52 -1.98
N MET A 7 10.02 18.42 -1.68
CA MET A 7 11.01 17.81 -2.56
C MET A 7 10.64 16.37 -2.87
N ALA A 8 11.06 15.90 -4.02
CA ALA A 8 10.92 14.50 -4.42
C ALA A 8 12.23 13.75 -4.19
N LEU A 9 12.13 12.52 -3.64
CA LEU A 9 13.25 11.60 -3.44
C LEU A 9 13.16 10.47 -4.47
N ALA A 10 14.27 10.08 -5.03
CA ALA A 10 14.37 8.96 -5.96
C ALA A 10 14.53 7.61 -5.25
N SER A 11 14.80 7.62 -3.95
CA SER A 11 14.93 6.44 -3.10
C SER A 11 14.73 6.81 -1.64
N LEU A 12 14.29 5.85 -0.83
CA LEU A 12 14.26 5.97 0.64
C LEU A 12 15.65 5.93 1.28
N ASP A 13 16.70 5.62 0.54
CA ASP A 13 18.09 5.81 0.99
C ASP A 13 18.42 7.31 1.25
N GLU A 14 17.64 8.23 0.71
CA GLU A 14 17.85 9.68 0.84
C GLU A 14 17.21 10.29 2.11
N ILE A 15 16.50 9.51 2.91
CA ILE A 15 15.85 9.95 4.15
C ILE A 15 16.08 8.91 5.25
N SER A 16 16.27 9.38 6.49
CA SER A 16 16.40 8.47 7.62
C SER A 16 15.07 7.78 7.95
N ALA A 17 15.13 6.55 8.49
CA ALA A 17 13.95 5.84 8.96
C ALA A 17 13.20 6.65 10.04
N ASP A 18 13.93 7.26 10.96
CA ASP A 18 13.34 8.06 12.05
C ASP A 18 12.56 9.27 11.51
N ASP A 19 13.10 9.97 10.51
CA ASP A 19 12.44 11.12 9.90
C ASP A 19 11.18 10.73 9.12
N TRP A 20 11.24 9.61 8.38
CA TRP A 20 10.08 9.09 7.66
C TRP A 20 9.02 8.58 8.63
N ASP A 21 9.41 7.75 9.58
CA ASP A 21 8.50 7.07 10.50
C ASP A 21 7.89 8.03 11.53
N ALA A 22 8.51 9.18 11.80
CA ALA A 22 7.89 10.28 12.56
C ALA A 22 6.57 10.79 11.92
N CYS A 23 6.44 10.63 10.60
CA CYS A 23 5.20 10.95 9.87
C CYS A 23 4.35 9.69 9.63
N ALA A 24 4.99 8.56 9.30
CA ALA A 24 4.30 7.32 8.93
C ALA A 24 3.75 6.57 10.16
N CYS A 25 4.54 6.45 11.23
CA CYS A 25 4.20 5.70 12.46
C CYS A 25 4.42 6.51 13.74
N PRO A 26 3.80 7.70 13.88
CA PRO A 26 4.00 8.55 15.05
C PRO A 26 3.54 7.91 16.37
N GLU A 27 2.76 6.82 16.33
CA GLU A 27 2.35 6.03 17.49
C GLU A 27 3.49 5.27 18.15
N GLY A 28 4.56 4.97 17.42
CA GLY A 28 5.81 4.45 17.97
C GLY A 28 6.53 5.47 18.85
N MET A 29 6.15 6.74 18.73
CA MET A 29 6.55 7.85 19.59
C MET A 29 5.40 8.07 20.56
N ALA A 30 5.59 7.76 21.84
CA ALA A 30 4.57 7.73 22.89
C ALA A 30 3.45 8.79 22.75
N GLY A 31 2.21 8.34 22.61
CA GLY A 31 1.01 9.17 22.80
C GLY A 31 0.23 9.58 21.56
N ALA A 32 0.57 9.13 20.36
CA ALA A 32 -0.16 9.56 19.16
C ALA A 32 -1.51 8.86 18.91
N GLY A 33 -1.75 7.70 19.55
CA GLY A 33 -3.06 7.01 19.51
C GLY A 33 -3.53 6.55 18.11
N ARG A 34 -2.66 6.53 17.11
CA ARG A 34 -2.99 6.16 15.73
C ARG A 34 -2.79 4.65 15.52
N PRO A 35 -3.58 4.02 14.64
CA PRO A 35 -3.37 2.62 14.27
C PRO A 35 -1.97 2.41 13.69
N ASN A 36 -1.33 1.32 14.06
CA ASN A 36 -0.07 0.91 13.45
C ASN A 36 -0.32 0.39 12.03
N ASP A 37 0.25 1.06 11.03
CA ASP A 37 0.26 0.62 9.63
C ASP A 37 1.69 0.24 9.23
N PRO A 38 2.06 -1.05 9.24
CA PRO A 38 3.41 -1.48 8.92
C PRO A 38 3.77 -1.24 7.45
N PHE A 39 2.79 -1.10 6.57
CA PHE A 39 3.01 -1.02 5.12
C PHE A 39 3.50 0.36 4.67
N THR A 40 3.27 1.41 5.45
CA THR A 40 3.74 2.77 5.17
C THR A 40 5.07 3.10 5.86
N THR A 41 5.62 2.18 6.67
CA THR A 41 6.89 2.38 7.35
C THR A 41 8.06 2.49 6.36
N HIS A 42 9.08 3.24 6.74
CA HIS A 42 10.34 3.30 5.99
C HIS A 42 10.88 1.89 5.71
N ARG A 43 10.93 1.04 6.73
CA ARG A 43 11.44 -0.32 6.63
C ARG A 43 10.75 -1.14 5.53
N PHE A 44 9.42 -1.10 5.48
CA PHE A 44 8.66 -1.89 4.50
C PHE A 44 8.88 -1.37 3.07
N LEU A 45 8.74 -0.06 2.86
CA LEU A 45 8.88 0.55 1.54
C LEU A 45 10.33 0.43 1.04
N HIS A 46 11.31 0.64 1.92
CA HIS A 46 12.73 0.49 1.60
C HIS A 46 13.10 -0.96 1.25
N ALA A 47 12.49 -1.96 1.91
CA ALA A 47 12.68 -3.36 1.55
C ALA A 47 12.18 -3.66 0.11
N LEU A 48 11.10 -3.03 -0.34
CA LEU A 48 10.63 -3.13 -1.73
C LEU A 48 11.65 -2.57 -2.73
N GLU A 49 12.30 -1.44 -2.40
CA GLU A 49 13.35 -0.84 -3.23
C GLU A 49 14.62 -1.69 -3.21
N ARG A 50 15.12 -2.02 -2.02
CA ARG A 50 16.37 -2.79 -1.84
C ARG A 50 16.32 -4.15 -2.51
N SER A 51 15.17 -4.79 -2.49
CA SER A 51 14.97 -6.08 -3.15
C SER A 51 14.83 -5.99 -4.67
N GLY A 52 14.68 -4.77 -5.22
CA GLY A 52 14.35 -4.59 -6.63
C GLY A 52 12.92 -5.01 -7.00
N SER A 53 12.01 -5.13 -6.01
CA SER A 53 10.58 -5.35 -6.27
C SER A 53 9.92 -4.08 -6.82
N VAL A 54 10.44 -2.91 -6.47
CA VAL A 54 10.15 -1.62 -7.12
C VAL A 54 11.46 -0.98 -7.59
N GLY A 55 11.39 -0.09 -8.58
CA GLY A 55 12.56 0.56 -9.15
C GLY A 55 12.68 0.37 -10.67
N PRO A 56 13.87 0.50 -11.23
CA PRO A 56 14.10 0.40 -12.67
C PRO A 56 13.59 -0.91 -13.26
N GLY A 57 12.84 -0.81 -14.36
CA GLY A 57 12.31 -1.97 -15.08
C GLY A 57 11.02 -2.57 -14.51
N THR A 58 10.57 -2.17 -13.32
CA THR A 58 9.36 -2.72 -12.68
C THR A 58 8.08 -1.95 -13.02
N GLY A 59 8.22 -0.76 -13.63
CA GLY A 59 7.13 0.18 -13.85
C GLY A 59 6.66 0.92 -12.58
N TRP A 60 7.37 0.75 -11.46
CA TRP A 60 7.19 1.48 -10.22
C TRP A 60 8.48 2.27 -9.94
N HIS A 61 8.55 3.50 -10.36
CA HIS A 61 9.73 4.35 -10.16
C HIS A 61 9.52 5.25 -8.94
N PRO A 62 10.29 5.07 -7.85
CA PRO A 62 10.16 5.88 -6.65
C PRO A 62 10.28 7.38 -6.96
N HIS A 63 9.41 8.15 -6.34
CA HIS A 63 9.33 9.60 -6.46
C HIS A 63 8.71 10.20 -5.19
N HIS A 64 9.18 9.70 -4.04
CA HIS A 64 8.59 9.98 -2.73
C HIS A 64 8.63 11.44 -2.40
N LEU A 65 7.55 11.98 -1.82
CA LEU A 65 7.50 13.38 -1.43
C LEU A 65 7.89 13.58 0.03
N VAL A 66 8.64 14.63 0.28
CA VAL A 66 8.98 15.11 1.62
C VAL A 66 8.67 16.60 1.71
N ALA A 67 7.76 16.96 2.60
CA ALA A 67 7.40 18.34 2.91
C ALA A 67 8.14 18.80 4.17
N ARG A 68 8.77 19.97 4.09
CA ARG A 68 9.53 20.60 5.19
C ARG A 68 9.00 21.99 5.51
N ALA A 69 8.85 22.27 6.81
CA ALA A 69 8.66 23.61 7.34
C ALA A 69 10.01 24.08 7.93
N GLY A 70 10.75 24.90 7.20
CA GLY A 70 12.14 25.22 7.52
C GLY A 70 13.03 23.96 7.47
N ARG A 71 13.57 23.54 8.62
CA ARG A 71 14.39 22.31 8.73
C ARG A 71 13.62 21.08 9.12
N GLU A 72 12.39 21.21 9.60
CA GLU A 72 11.58 20.12 10.11
C GLU A 72 10.82 19.43 8.99
N ILE A 73 10.90 18.09 8.92
CA ILE A 73 10.03 17.28 8.08
C ILE A 73 8.67 17.19 8.76
N ILE A 74 7.63 17.62 8.06
CA ILE A 74 6.26 17.69 8.57
C ILE A 74 5.32 16.69 7.89
N ALA A 75 5.65 16.24 6.67
CA ALA A 75 4.85 15.26 5.96
C ALA A 75 5.69 14.53 4.91
N VAL A 76 5.30 13.28 4.63
CA VAL A 76 5.87 12.44 3.56
C VAL A 76 4.76 11.70 2.82
N ALA A 77 5.03 11.28 1.58
CA ALA A 77 4.10 10.44 0.81
C ALA A 77 4.85 9.41 -0.03
N PRO A 78 4.43 8.11 0.00
CA PRO A 78 4.96 7.09 -0.87
C PRO A 78 4.42 7.29 -2.29
N LEU A 79 5.18 7.96 -3.14
CA LEU A 79 4.80 8.33 -4.50
C LEU A 79 5.69 7.61 -5.50
N TYR A 80 5.09 7.24 -6.64
CA TYR A 80 5.78 6.53 -7.72
C TYR A 80 5.34 7.09 -9.07
N ALA A 81 6.28 7.21 -10.01
CA ALA A 81 5.96 7.39 -11.42
C ALA A 81 5.69 6.01 -12.03
N LYS A 82 4.50 5.84 -12.63
CA LYS A 82 3.99 4.56 -13.12
C LYS A 82 3.95 4.49 -14.63
N GLY A 83 4.58 3.44 -15.18
CA GLY A 83 4.51 3.12 -16.62
C GLY A 83 3.34 2.21 -17.01
N HIS A 84 2.66 1.59 -16.04
CA HIS A 84 1.52 0.70 -16.20
C HIS A 84 0.77 0.56 -14.87
N SER A 85 -0.44 -0.02 -14.85
CA SER A 85 -1.26 -0.19 -13.63
C SER A 85 -1.11 -1.56 -12.95
N GLN A 86 -0.10 -2.35 -13.30
CA GLN A 86 0.14 -3.62 -12.60
C GLN A 86 0.58 -3.38 -11.16
N GLY A 87 0.06 -4.23 -10.26
CA GLY A 87 0.37 -4.18 -8.83
C GLY A 87 -0.35 -3.09 -8.03
N GLU A 88 -1.21 -2.29 -8.66
CA GLU A 88 -2.01 -1.25 -7.99
C GLU A 88 -3.29 -1.79 -7.37
N TYR A 89 -3.79 -2.95 -7.85
CA TYR A 89 -5.10 -3.52 -7.47
C TYR A 89 -6.29 -2.58 -7.70
N ILE A 90 -6.10 -1.54 -8.51
CA ILE A 90 -7.15 -0.70 -9.09
C ILE A 90 -7.25 -1.07 -10.55
N PHE A 91 -8.38 -1.63 -10.95
CA PHE A 91 -8.61 -2.14 -12.31
C PHE A 91 -9.04 -1.00 -13.23
N ASP A 92 -8.08 -0.18 -13.67
CA ASP A 92 -8.29 0.98 -14.51
C ASP A 92 -7.96 0.75 -16.00
N PHE A 93 -7.76 -0.49 -16.42
CA PHE A 93 -7.43 -0.84 -17.80
C PHE A 93 -8.43 -0.29 -18.81
N ASN A 94 -9.74 -0.32 -18.50
CA ASN A 94 -10.77 0.21 -19.37
C ASN A 94 -10.66 1.74 -19.53
N TRP A 95 -10.20 2.44 -18.49
CA TRP A 95 -9.95 3.88 -18.54
C TRP A 95 -8.73 4.19 -19.40
N ALA A 96 -7.65 3.44 -19.21
CA ALA A 96 -6.42 3.59 -20.00
C ALA A 96 -6.74 3.37 -21.49
N ASP A 97 -7.47 2.32 -21.81
CA ASP A 97 -7.86 1.96 -23.18
C ASP A 97 -8.80 3.02 -23.79
N ALA A 98 -9.81 3.47 -23.06
CA ALA A 98 -10.70 4.53 -23.51
C ALA A 98 -9.96 5.85 -23.78
N TRP A 99 -9.03 6.22 -22.91
CA TRP A 99 -8.23 7.42 -23.07
C TRP A 99 -7.30 7.34 -24.28
N GLN A 100 -6.65 6.18 -24.48
CA GLN A 100 -5.80 5.95 -25.66
C GLN A 100 -6.61 5.99 -26.96
N ARG A 101 -7.82 5.41 -27.00
CA ARG A 101 -8.71 5.49 -28.18
C ARG A 101 -9.15 6.92 -28.46
N ALA A 102 -9.26 7.78 -27.46
CA ALA A 102 -9.54 9.20 -27.62
C ALA A 102 -8.30 10.02 -28.04
N GLY A 103 -7.14 9.39 -28.30
CA GLY A 103 -5.89 10.04 -28.68
C GLY A 103 -5.07 10.56 -27.51
N GLY A 104 -5.47 10.26 -26.28
CA GLY A 104 -4.72 10.63 -25.08
C GLY A 104 -3.64 9.61 -24.69
N ARG A 105 -2.76 10.03 -23.79
CA ARG A 105 -1.70 9.18 -23.24
C ARG A 105 -1.98 8.95 -21.75
N TYR A 106 -2.30 7.71 -21.33
CA TYR A 106 -2.63 7.37 -19.95
C TYR A 106 -1.39 7.20 -19.06
N TYR A 107 -0.27 6.80 -19.61
CA TYR A 107 1.01 6.65 -18.90
C TYR A 107 2.07 7.56 -19.51
N PRO A 108 3.09 8.00 -18.71
CA PRO A 108 3.23 7.79 -17.28
C PRO A 108 2.25 8.61 -16.45
N LYS A 109 1.92 8.10 -15.25
CA LYS A 109 1.09 8.77 -14.24
C LYS A 109 1.80 8.76 -12.88
N LEU A 110 1.41 9.63 -11.94
CA LEU A 110 1.81 9.53 -10.54
C LEU A 110 0.85 8.63 -9.78
N GLN A 111 1.42 7.86 -8.85
CA GLN A 111 0.69 6.94 -8.00
C GLN A 111 1.15 7.05 -6.55
N CYS A 112 0.36 7.67 -5.68
CA CYS A 112 0.54 7.63 -4.24
C CYS A 112 -0.14 6.38 -3.69
N ALA A 113 0.66 5.39 -3.31
CA ALA A 113 0.20 4.07 -2.91
C ALA A 113 1.29 3.30 -2.15
N VAL A 114 0.88 2.25 -1.47
CA VAL A 114 1.79 1.18 -1.06
C VAL A 114 1.83 0.13 -2.17
N PRO A 115 2.97 -0.14 -2.80
CA PRO A 115 3.06 -1.11 -3.88
C PRO A 115 2.58 -2.49 -3.44
N PHE A 116 1.82 -3.16 -4.32
CA PHE A 116 1.34 -4.54 -4.15
C PHE A 116 0.43 -4.80 -2.95
N THR A 117 -0.03 -3.72 -2.28
CA THR A 117 -0.75 -3.80 -0.99
C THR A 117 -2.09 -3.07 -1.08
N PRO A 118 -3.20 -3.77 -1.39
CA PRO A 118 -4.53 -3.18 -1.52
C PRO A 118 -5.22 -2.99 -0.15
N ALA A 119 -4.46 -2.51 0.84
CA ALA A 119 -4.97 -2.20 2.17
C ALA A 119 -5.30 -0.72 2.29
N THR A 120 -6.46 -0.40 2.85
CA THR A 120 -6.83 0.98 3.18
C THR A 120 -5.98 1.48 4.35
N GLY A 121 -5.41 2.67 4.19
CA GLY A 121 -4.59 3.32 5.18
C GLY A 121 -4.20 4.72 4.74
N ARG A 122 -3.44 5.42 5.57
CA ARG A 122 -2.96 6.76 5.24
C ARG A 122 -1.98 6.72 4.06
N ARG A 123 -2.06 7.73 3.21
CA ARG A 123 -1.16 7.94 2.08
C ARG A 123 -0.46 9.30 2.16
N LEU A 124 -1.11 10.28 2.76
CA LEU A 124 -0.58 11.60 3.07
C LEU A 124 -0.10 11.59 4.53
N LEU A 125 1.11 11.06 4.74
CA LEU A 125 1.66 10.77 6.06
C LEU A 125 2.17 12.07 6.69
N THR A 126 1.55 12.50 7.77
CA THR A 126 1.85 13.78 8.42
C THR A 126 2.30 13.57 9.86
N LYS A 127 3.23 14.40 10.28
CA LYS A 127 3.62 14.52 11.68
C LYS A 127 2.45 15.07 12.49
N PRO A 128 2.23 14.63 13.75
CA PRO A 128 1.19 15.18 14.62
C PRO A 128 1.27 16.69 14.73
N GLY A 129 0.11 17.35 14.55
CA GLY A 129 -0.01 18.81 14.55
C GLY A 129 0.21 19.50 13.20
N TYR A 130 0.62 18.76 12.17
CA TYR A 130 0.83 19.28 10.81
C TYR A 130 -0.13 18.69 9.76
N GLU A 131 -1.23 18.06 10.20
CA GLU A 131 -2.13 17.30 9.32
C GLU A 131 -2.60 18.12 8.14
N ASN A 132 -3.25 19.25 8.38
CA ASN A 132 -3.81 20.09 7.31
C ASN A 132 -2.72 20.67 6.40
N GLN A 133 -1.64 21.21 7.00
CA GLN A 133 -0.58 21.86 6.26
C GLN A 133 0.21 20.85 5.42
N GLY A 134 0.54 19.70 6.00
CA GLY A 134 1.27 18.63 5.34
C GLY A 134 0.47 18.02 4.19
N GLN A 135 -0.81 17.68 4.40
CA GLN A 135 -1.67 17.14 3.35
C GLN A 135 -1.82 18.14 2.19
N THR A 136 -2.10 19.40 2.51
CA THR A 136 -2.22 20.45 1.49
C THR A 136 -0.96 20.58 0.65
N ALA A 137 0.22 20.60 1.29
CA ALA A 137 1.50 20.72 0.59
C ALA A 137 1.78 19.50 -0.31
N LEU A 138 1.52 18.28 0.17
CA LEU A 138 1.72 17.06 -0.61
C LEU A 138 0.77 16.99 -1.82
N LEU A 139 -0.50 17.34 -1.65
CA LEU A 139 -1.48 17.37 -2.74
C LEU A 139 -1.12 18.41 -3.81
N ALA A 140 -0.73 19.61 -3.39
CA ALA A 140 -0.29 20.67 -4.30
C ALA A 140 0.94 20.22 -5.10
N ALA A 141 1.93 19.61 -4.44
CA ALA A 141 3.13 19.10 -5.09
C ALA A 141 2.82 18.00 -6.13
N MET A 142 1.90 17.08 -5.83
CA MET A 142 1.48 16.05 -6.80
C MET A 142 0.86 16.66 -8.05
N ILE A 143 0.05 17.71 -7.90
CA ILE A 143 -0.56 18.43 -9.03
C ILE A 143 0.54 19.12 -9.83
N GLU A 144 1.42 19.87 -9.17
CA GLU A 144 2.48 20.63 -9.80
C GLU A 144 3.46 19.71 -10.57
N ILE A 145 3.93 18.62 -9.95
CA ILE A 145 4.81 17.65 -10.59
C ILE A 145 4.15 17.04 -11.84
N SER A 146 2.86 16.71 -11.76
CA SER A 146 2.14 16.17 -12.92
C SER A 146 2.08 17.17 -14.07
N GLN A 147 1.83 18.43 -13.78
CA GLN A 147 1.78 19.49 -14.79
C GLN A 147 3.16 19.78 -15.40
N GLN A 148 4.18 19.96 -14.55
CA GLN A 148 5.55 20.29 -15.00
C GLN A 148 6.18 19.18 -15.84
N ASN A 149 5.89 17.90 -15.51
CA ASN A 149 6.45 16.76 -16.22
C ASN A 149 5.51 16.20 -17.29
N ASN A 150 4.39 16.89 -17.57
CA ASN A 150 3.42 16.48 -18.57
C ASN A 150 2.94 15.02 -18.37
N LEU A 151 2.72 14.64 -17.10
CA LEU A 151 2.19 13.33 -16.73
C LEU A 151 0.67 13.31 -16.95
N SER A 152 0.11 12.13 -17.18
CA SER A 152 -1.32 12.02 -17.53
C SER A 152 -2.24 12.36 -16.36
N SER A 153 -1.85 12.01 -15.15
CA SER A 153 -2.66 12.16 -13.93
C SER A 153 -1.86 11.85 -12.66
N SER A 154 -2.42 12.24 -11.51
CA SER A 154 -2.01 11.79 -10.18
C SER A 154 -3.12 10.99 -9.53
N HIS A 155 -2.78 9.85 -8.96
CA HIS A 155 -3.71 8.95 -8.28
C HIS A 155 -3.28 8.75 -6.83
N ILE A 156 -4.26 8.70 -5.91
CA ILE A 156 -4.08 8.29 -4.53
C ILE A 156 -5.02 7.11 -4.29
N THR A 157 -4.48 5.93 -4.01
CA THR A 157 -5.27 4.71 -3.93
C THR A 157 -5.33 4.14 -2.52
N PHE A 158 -6.49 3.58 -2.15
CA PHE A 158 -6.74 2.99 -0.83
C PHE A 158 -6.46 3.96 0.33
N CYS A 159 -6.68 5.25 0.10
CA CYS A 159 -6.54 6.29 1.13
C CYS A 159 -7.71 6.23 2.14
N THR A 160 -7.56 6.93 3.25
CA THR A 160 -8.64 7.10 4.22
C THR A 160 -9.72 8.05 3.68
N GLU A 161 -10.90 8.04 4.33
CA GLU A 161 -12.00 8.92 3.94
C GLU A 161 -11.62 10.41 4.11
N ASP A 162 -10.94 10.76 5.19
CA ASP A 162 -10.48 12.14 5.43
C ASP A 162 -9.50 12.60 4.34
N GLU A 163 -8.59 11.74 3.90
CA GLU A 163 -7.67 12.03 2.79
C GLU A 163 -8.41 12.15 1.45
N ALA A 164 -9.44 11.34 1.22
CA ALA A 164 -10.28 11.45 0.03
C ALA A 164 -11.04 12.79 0.01
N GLN A 165 -11.53 13.25 1.16
CA GLN A 165 -12.17 14.56 1.29
C GLN A 165 -11.17 15.69 1.04
N ALA A 166 -9.98 15.64 1.64
CA ALA A 166 -8.91 16.62 1.39
C ALA A 166 -8.49 16.65 -0.09
N GLY A 167 -8.35 15.48 -0.71
CA GLY A 167 -8.10 15.37 -2.14
C GLY A 167 -9.19 16.03 -3.00
N THR A 168 -10.47 15.80 -2.67
CA THR A 168 -11.59 16.42 -3.37
C THR A 168 -11.56 17.95 -3.25
N GLN A 169 -11.24 18.48 -2.08
CA GLN A 169 -11.07 19.93 -1.87
C GLN A 169 -9.90 20.49 -2.68
N ALA A 170 -8.85 19.70 -2.92
CA ALA A 170 -7.73 20.07 -3.77
C ALA A 170 -8.00 19.87 -5.28
N GLY A 171 -9.19 19.41 -5.68
CA GLY A 171 -9.59 19.24 -7.07
C GLY A 171 -9.41 17.83 -7.63
N PHE A 172 -9.04 16.84 -6.82
CA PHE A 172 -9.02 15.43 -7.24
C PHE A 172 -10.45 14.89 -7.37
N LEU A 173 -10.64 13.97 -8.33
CA LEU A 173 -11.91 13.29 -8.52
C LEU A 173 -12.01 12.09 -7.57
N HIS A 174 -13.05 12.05 -6.75
CA HIS A 174 -13.30 10.92 -5.85
C HIS A 174 -13.86 9.74 -6.65
N ARG A 175 -13.15 8.61 -6.61
CA ARG A 175 -13.54 7.35 -7.21
C ARG A 175 -13.74 6.28 -6.16
N ILE A 176 -14.91 5.66 -6.13
CA ILE A 176 -15.24 4.60 -5.18
C ILE A 176 -15.07 3.23 -5.85
N THR A 177 -14.48 2.29 -5.14
CA THR A 177 -14.40 0.88 -5.49
C THR A 177 -14.86 0.04 -4.31
N GLN A 178 -15.15 -1.23 -4.52
CA GLN A 178 -15.70 -2.11 -3.51
C GLN A 178 -14.66 -3.13 -3.06
N GLN A 179 -14.52 -3.29 -1.73
CA GLN A 179 -13.81 -4.39 -1.08
C GLN A 179 -14.76 -5.12 -0.14
N PHE A 180 -14.53 -6.42 0.03
CA PHE A 180 -15.28 -7.23 1.00
C PHE A 180 -14.43 -7.40 2.25
N HIS A 181 -14.98 -6.96 3.39
CA HIS A 181 -14.35 -7.07 4.69
C HIS A 181 -15.19 -7.96 5.58
N TRP A 182 -14.56 -8.92 6.24
CA TRP A 182 -15.19 -9.65 7.31
C TRP A 182 -15.07 -8.84 8.61
N GLN A 183 -16.19 -8.60 9.27
CA GLN A 183 -16.22 -7.90 10.56
C GLN A 183 -16.57 -8.90 11.66
N ASN A 184 -15.74 -8.96 12.69
CA ASN A 184 -16.03 -9.75 13.87
C ASN A 184 -17.22 -9.15 14.64
N GLN A 185 -18.27 -9.96 14.81
CA GLN A 185 -19.47 -9.59 15.56
C GLN A 185 -19.37 -9.99 17.04
N ASN A 186 -18.16 -10.02 17.60
CA ASN A 186 -17.84 -10.45 18.96
C ASN A 186 -18.16 -11.93 19.22
N TYR A 187 -17.91 -12.78 18.24
CA TYR A 187 -18.05 -14.23 18.42
C TYR A 187 -17.12 -14.74 19.52
N ALA A 188 -17.69 -15.55 20.44
CA ALA A 188 -16.94 -16.14 21.54
C ALA A 188 -15.94 -17.20 21.05
N ASP A 189 -16.32 -17.94 20.02
CA ASP A 189 -15.50 -18.98 19.38
C ASP A 189 -15.94 -19.20 17.93
N PHE A 190 -15.33 -20.21 17.28
CA PHE A 190 -15.65 -20.52 15.89
C PHE A 190 -17.03 -21.16 15.71
N ASP A 191 -17.55 -21.86 16.70
CA ASP A 191 -18.89 -22.46 16.63
C ASP A 191 -19.98 -21.39 16.74
N ASP A 192 -19.73 -20.34 17.52
CA ASP A 192 -20.60 -19.16 17.57
C ASP A 192 -20.63 -18.44 16.21
N PHE A 193 -19.45 -18.23 15.57
CA PHE A 193 -19.40 -17.74 14.20
C PHE A 193 -20.18 -18.64 13.24
N LEU A 194 -20.02 -19.96 13.33
CA LEU A 194 -20.77 -20.89 12.48
C LEU A 194 -22.28 -20.79 12.74
N GLY A 195 -22.68 -20.48 13.98
CA GLY A 195 -24.07 -20.25 14.36
C GLY A 195 -24.73 -19.13 13.56
N ALA A 196 -23.99 -18.07 13.24
CA ALA A 196 -24.46 -16.94 12.45
C ALA A 196 -24.64 -17.25 10.96
N LEU A 197 -24.07 -18.36 10.46
CA LEU A 197 -24.19 -18.76 9.06
C LEU A 197 -25.48 -19.53 8.79
N SER A 198 -25.96 -19.47 7.54
CA SER A 198 -27.04 -20.36 7.11
C SER A 198 -26.64 -21.85 7.29
N SER A 199 -27.63 -22.72 7.53
CA SER A 199 -27.39 -24.14 7.78
C SER A 199 -26.56 -24.83 6.68
N ARG A 200 -26.79 -24.47 5.42
CA ARG A 200 -26.03 -24.98 4.28
C ARG A 200 -24.55 -24.54 4.35
N LYS A 201 -24.28 -23.24 4.58
CA LYS A 201 -22.92 -22.70 4.68
C LYS A 201 -22.18 -23.29 5.88
N ARG A 202 -22.84 -23.37 7.04
CA ARG A 202 -22.30 -23.99 8.25
C ARG A 202 -21.84 -25.43 8.02
N LYS A 203 -22.67 -26.25 7.37
CA LYS A 203 -22.32 -27.64 7.03
C LYS A 203 -21.12 -27.70 6.09
N THR A 204 -21.06 -26.83 5.08
CA THR A 204 -19.92 -26.76 4.14
C THR A 204 -18.64 -26.40 4.85
N VAL A 205 -18.64 -25.33 5.65
CA VAL A 205 -17.45 -24.86 6.37
C VAL A 205 -16.95 -25.90 7.38
N ARG A 206 -17.85 -26.59 8.11
CA ARG A 206 -17.46 -27.70 9.01
C ARG A 206 -16.74 -28.81 8.25
N LYS A 207 -17.31 -29.26 7.14
CA LYS A 207 -16.69 -30.30 6.31
C LYS A 207 -15.33 -29.89 5.77
N GLU A 208 -15.17 -28.64 5.33
CA GLU A 208 -13.90 -28.10 4.84
C GLU A 208 -12.83 -28.09 5.95
N ARG A 209 -13.21 -27.65 7.16
CA ARG A 209 -12.30 -27.70 8.33
C ARG A 209 -11.90 -29.12 8.71
N ASP A 210 -12.86 -30.05 8.75
CA ASP A 210 -12.57 -31.47 9.05
C ASP A 210 -11.59 -32.03 8.00
N THR A 211 -11.81 -31.72 6.74
CA THR A 211 -10.91 -32.14 5.66
C THR A 211 -9.50 -31.55 5.84
N ALA A 212 -9.41 -30.27 6.17
CA ALA A 212 -8.13 -29.60 6.42
C ALA A 212 -7.42 -30.16 7.67
N ALA A 213 -8.17 -30.45 8.74
CA ALA A 213 -7.61 -31.02 9.96
C ALA A 213 -7.07 -32.45 9.77
N ASN A 214 -7.64 -33.21 8.82
CA ASN A 214 -7.31 -34.62 8.56
C ASN A 214 -6.43 -34.81 7.31
N PHE A 215 -5.61 -33.80 6.93
CA PHE A 215 -4.76 -33.91 5.71
C PHE A 215 -3.51 -34.78 5.89
N GLY A 216 -3.26 -35.31 7.11
CA GLY A 216 -2.16 -36.24 7.38
C GLY A 216 -0.84 -35.59 7.77
N GLY A 217 -0.85 -34.34 8.21
CA GLY A 217 0.31 -33.60 8.68
C GLY A 217 -0.03 -32.68 9.86
N ASP A 218 0.96 -32.00 10.38
CA ASP A 218 0.81 -31.00 11.45
C ASP A 218 0.77 -29.58 10.88
N ILE A 219 -0.14 -28.74 11.38
CA ILE A 219 -0.20 -27.32 11.07
C ILE A 219 0.41 -26.56 12.24
N VAL A 220 1.56 -25.91 11.99
CA VAL A 220 2.30 -25.19 13.00
C VAL A 220 2.38 -23.71 12.61
N ALA A 221 2.03 -22.81 13.53
CA ALA A 221 2.23 -21.37 13.36
C ALA A 221 3.67 -21.00 13.77
N LEU A 222 4.45 -20.45 12.84
CA LEU A 222 5.81 -19.99 13.08
C LEU A 222 5.86 -18.46 13.05
N THR A 223 6.59 -17.87 14.02
CA THR A 223 6.78 -16.41 14.10
C THR A 223 8.22 -16.09 14.53
N GLY A 224 8.70 -14.90 14.12
CA GLY A 224 10.02 -14.40 14.52
C GLY A 224 11.13 -15.40 14.18
N ASP A 225 12.01 -15.67 15.12
CA ASP A 225 13.19 -16.50 14.95
C ASP A 225 12.91 -17.99 14.65
N ALA A 226 11.66 -18.42 14.81
CA ALA A 226 11.25 -19.77 14.40
C ALA A 226 11.12 -19.92 12.87
N ILE A 227 11.06 -18.81 12.13
CA ILE A 227 11.05 -18.80 10.67
C ILE A 227 12.50 -18.86 10.18
N THR A 228 12.86 -19.95 9.53
CA THR A 228 14.22 -20.18 9.00
C THR A 228 14.30 -19.85 7.51
N PRO A 229 15.51 -19.71 6.94
CA PRO A 229 15.69 -19.55 5.49
C PRO A 229 15.01 -20.64 4.65
N ALA A 230 15.00 -21.90 5.14
CA ALA A 230 14.33 -23.00 4.46
C ALA A 230 12.80 -22.80 4.36
N HIS A 231 12.17 -22.15 5.35
CA HIS A 231 10.76 -21.78 5.28
C HIS A 231 10.51 -20.72 4.20
N TRP A 232 11.41 -19.74 4.08
CA TRP A 232 11.33 -18.72 3.01
C TRP A 232 11.56 -19.31 1.62
N ASP A 233 12.45 -20.30 1.48
CA ASP A 233 12.65 -21.00 0.21
C ASP A 233 11.42 -21.78 -0.21
N ALA A 234 10.79 -22.49 0.72
CA ALA A 234 9.52 -23.20 0.47
C ALA A 234 8.39 -22.23 0.12
N PHE A 235 8.25 -21.14 0.87
CA PHE A 235 7.27 -20.08 0.58
C PHE A 235 7.49 -19.48 -0.80
N TRP A 236 8.74 -19.19 -1.17
CA TRP A 236 9.10 -18.66 -2.48
C TRP A 236 8.65 -19.58 -3.61
N GLN A 237 8.86 -20.89 -3.49
CA GLN A 237 8.39 -21.85 -4.48
C GLN A 237 6.86 -21.81 -4.65
N PHE A 238 6.10 -21.76 -3.55
CA PHE A 238 4.64 -21.65 -3.60
C PHE A 238 4.17 -20.33 -4.18
N TYR A 239 4.88 -19.25 -3.88
CA TYR A 239 4.57 -17.92 -4.41
C TYR A 239 4.74 -17.89 -5.93
N GLN A 240 5.85 -18.44 -6.45
CA GLN A 240 6.11 -18.57 -7.88
C GLN A 240 5.06 -19.47 -8.59
N ASP A 241 4.79 -20.63 -8.03
CA ASP A 241 3.83 -21.58 -8.58
C ASP A 241 2.40 -21.00 -8.63
N THR A 242 2.00 -20.25 -7.63
CA THR A 242 0.70 -19.56 -7.61
C THR A 242 0.60 -18.52 -8.74
N GLY A 243 1.65 -17.75 -8.97
CA GLY A 243 1.73 -16.79 -10.07
C GLY A 243 1.63 -17.48 -11.45
N ALA A 244 2.42 -18.53 -11.65
CA ALA A 244 2.47 -19.28 -12.91
C ALA A 244 1.11 -19.91 -13.26
N ARG A 245 0.37 -20.41 -12.27
CA ARG A 245 -0.97 -20.99 -12.49
C ARG A 245 -2.07 -19.96 -12.76
N LYS A 246 -1.87 -18.69 -12.36
CA LYS A 246 -2.88 -17.63 -12.47
C LYS A 246 -2.60 -16.59 -13.54
N TRP A 247 -1.76 -16.90 -14.54
CA TRP A 247 -1.40 -15.99 -15.64
C TRP A 247 -0.72 -14.70 -15.18
N GLY A 248 -0.09 -14.73 -14.02
CA GLY A 248 0.60 -13.58 -13.43
C GLY A 248 2.07 -13.89 -13.17
N THR A 249 2.84 -12.84 -13.03
CA THR A 249 4.21 -12.90 -12.48
C THR A 249 4.17 -12.40 -11.04
N PRO A 250 4.91 -13.02 -10.12
CA PRO A 250 5.09 -12.51 -8.78
C PRO A 250 5.63 -11.08 -8.81
N TYR A 251 5.10 -10.22 -7.95
CA TYR A 251 5.56 -8.83 -7.85
C TYR A 251 6.82 -8.69 -6.99
N LEU A 252 6.92 -9.49 -5.93
CA LEU A 252 8.05 -9.46 -5.01
C LEU A 252 9.18 -10.35 -5.55
N THR A 253 10.41 -9.92 -5.34
CA THR A 253 11.61 -10.73 -5.61
C THR A 253 11.94 -11.62 -4.41
N ARG A 254 12.84 -12.61 -4.59
CA ARG A 254 13.30 -13.46 -3.48
C ARG A 254 13.95 -12.63 -2.37
N GLY A 255 14.76 -11.62 -2.75
CA GLY A 255 15.45 -10.74 -1.82
C GLY A 255 14.54 -9.88 -0.93
N PHE A 256 13.23 -9.82 -1.20
CA PHE A 256 12.27 -9.16 -0.30
C PHE A 256 12.04 -9.97 0.99
N PHE A 257 12.24 -11.28 0.95
CA PHE A 257 12.01 -12.21 2.06
C PHE A 257 13.29 -12.50 2.87
N ASP A 258 14.42 -11.95 2.47
CA ASP A 258 15.71 -12.01 3.17
C ASP A 258 15.86 -10.83 4.14
#